data_0c5d7350600a2b1df3664155b25134ed
#
_entry.id   0c5d7350600a2b1df3664155b25134ed
#
_cell.length_a   1.000
_cell.length_b   1.000
_cell.length_c   1.000
_cell.angle_alpha   90.00
_cell.angle_beta   90.00
_cell.angle_gamma   90.00
#
_symmetry.space_group_name_H-M   'P 1'
#
loop_
_entity.id
_entity.type
_entity.pdbx_description
1 polymer ?
#
loop_
_entity_poly.entity_id
_entity_poly.type
_entity_poly.pdbx_seq_one_letter_code
_entity_poly.pdbx_strand_id
1 'polypeptide(L)'
;MIHGCDPKADSTRMILRGKMQKTLMDTLRDEGEEACMDLDNVMSVGFGDIKCVESGGPEPGVGCAGRGVITAINMMEMLKVYEDNLDFVFYDVLGDVVCGGFAMPIRDGKAEEIYVVASGEMMALYAANNLCKGMVKYANQSGVRLGGIICNSRNVDGEKELIEEFCKRIGTQMIHFVPRDNIVQKAEFNKKTVTDFDPECNQASEYKALADKIIHNDNFVIPEPLKMEELEELVVEFGILD
;
A
#
# COMPACT_ATOMS: atom_id res chain seq x y z
N MET A 1 6.07 -5.79 10.08
CA MET A 1 4.62 -5.95 10.28
C MET A 1 3.85 -5.41 9.08
N ILE A 2 2.72 -6.04 8.72
CA ILE A 2 1.75 -5.50 7.75
C ILE A 2 0.41 -5.26 8.44
N HIS A 3 -0.16 -4.09 8.22
CA HIS A 3 -1.50 -3.71 8.64
C HIS A 3 -2.34 -3.41 7.40
N GLY A 4 -3.21 -4.36 7.01
CA GLY A 4 -4.11 -4.22 5.88
C GLY A 4 -5.24 -3.25 6.20
N CYS A 5 -5.40 -2.24 5.36
CA CYS A 5 -6.41 -1.18 5.51
C CYS A 5 -7.53 -1.28 4.45
N ASP A 6 -7.54 -2.33 3.63
CA ASP A 6 -8.62 -2.61 2.67
C ASP A 6 -9.78 -3.33 3.38
N PRO A 7 -11.03 -2.91 3.18
CA PRO A 7 -12.22 -3.63 3.67
C PRO A 7 -12.33 -5.09 3.21
N LYS A 8 -11.68 -5.47 2.09
CA LYS A 8 -11.63 -6.86 1.62
C LYS A 8 -10.78 -7.76 2.49
N ALA A 9 -9.89 -7.17 3.33
CA ALA A 9 -9.02 -7.89 4.25
C ALA A 9 -8.19 -8.99 3.59
N ASP A 10 -7.57 -8.68 2.45
CA ASP A 10 -6.78 -9.63 1.66
C ASP A 10 -5.28 -9.28 1.56
N SER A 11 -4.86 -8.16 2.16
CA SER A 11 -3.46 -7.69 2.16
C SER A 11 -2.48 -8.72 2.74
N THR A 12 -2.89 -9.44 3.76
CA THR A 12 -2.05 -10.41 4.49
C THR A 12 -2.23 -11.86 4.02
N ARG A 13 -3.19 -12.10 3.14
CA ARG A 13 -3.62 -13.45 2.75
C ARG A 13 -2.50 -14.34 2.23
N MET A 14 -1.61 -13.82 1.38
CA MET A 14 -0.53 -14.62 0.81
C MET A 14 0.59 -14.87 1.82
N ILE A 15 0.85 -13.94 2.71
CA ILE A 15 1.79 -14.07 3.82
C ILE A 15 1.30 -15.16 4.79
N LEU A 16 -0.01 -15.23 5.00
CA LEU A 16 -0.69 -16.24 5.83
C LEU A 16 -1.03 -17.53 5.05
N ARG A 17 -0.37 -17.76 3.91
CA ARG A 17 -0.52 -18.98 3.09
C ARG A 17 -1.97 -19.30 2.74
N GLY A 18 -2.71 -18.27 2.35
CA GLY A 18 -4.08 -18.36 1.90
C GLY A 18 -5.13 -18.32 3.01
N LYS A 19 -4.73 -18.20 4.28
CA LYS A 19 -5.66 -17.99 5.38
C LYS A 19 -6.23 -16.58 5.29
N MET A 20 -7.55 -16.48 5.27
CA MET A 20 -8.25 -15.21 5.52
C MET A 20 -8.38 -15.09 7.04
N GLN A 21 -7.63 -14.16 7.64
CA GLN A 21 -7.78 -13.92 9.07
C GLN A 21 -9.04 -13.12 9.37
N LYS A 22 -9.60 -13.30 10.56
CA LYS A 22 -10.70 -12.47 11.05
C LYS A 22 -10.18 -11.04 11.20
N THR A 23 -10.94 -10.06 10.73
CA THR A 23 -10.54 -8.67 10.84
C THR A 23 -10.78 -8.15 12.24
N LEU A 24 -10.10 -7.08 12.61
CA LEU A 24 -10.32 -6.42 13.90
C LEU A 24 -11.76 -5.94 14.02
N MET A 25 -12.34 -5.37 12.93
CA MET A 25 -13.73 -4.90 12.92
C MET A 25 -14.73 -6.05 13.04
N ASP A 26 -14.44 -7.23 12.47
CA ASP A 26 -15.29 -8.41 12.65
C ASP A 26 -15.22 -8.93 14.09
N THR A 27 -14.02 -8.99 14.68
CA THR A 27 -13.83 -9.40 16.08
C THR A 27 -14.57 -8.43 17.02
N LEU A 28 -14.43 -7.14 16.80
CA LEU A 28 -15.13 -6.11 17.59
C LEU A 28 -16.64 -6.25 17.52
N ARG A 29 -17.17 -6.56 16.33
CA ARG A 29 -18.62 -6.70 16.10
C ARG A 29 -19.18 -7.97 16.72
N ASP A 30 -18.49 -9.09 16.50
CA ASP A 30 -19.00 -10.40 16.84
C ASP A 30 -18.76 -10.77 18.32
N GLU A 31 -17.64 -10.34 18.88
CA GLU A 31 -17.13 -10.78 20.17
C GLU A 31 -16.92 -9.62 21.17
N GLY A 32 -16.98 -8.38 20.69
CA GLY A 32 -16.86 -7.17 21.52
C GLY A 32 -15.42 -6.70 21.73
N GLU A 33 -15.30 -5.59 22.45
CA GLU A 33 -14.03 -4.90 22.67
C GLU A 33 -13.04 -5.74 23.50
N GLU A 34 -13.52 -6.49 24.48
CA GLU A 34 -12.68 -7.35 25.32
C GLU A 34 -11.93 -8.41 24.50
N ALA A 35 -12.59 -8.98 23.48
CA ALA A 35 -11.95 -9.95 22.60
C ALA A 35 -10.83 -9.34 21.73
N CYS A 36 -10.98 -8.07 21.36
CA CYS A 36 -9.96 -7.36 20.60
C CYS A 36 -8.71 -7.02 21.44
N MET A 37 -8.81 -7.05 22.77
CA MET A 37 -7.68 -6.82 23.66
C MET A 37 -6.72 -8.02 23.72
N ASP A 38 -7.15 -9.19 23.25
CA ASP A 38 -6.30 -10.35 23.04
C ASP A 38 -5.72 -10.34 21.64
N LEU A 39 -4.39 -10.17 21.54
CA LEU A 39 -3.70 -10.08 20.25
C LEU A 39 -3.86 -11.34 19.39
N ASP A 40 -4.02 -12.50 19.99
CA ASP A 40 -4.21 -13.77 19.27
C ASP A 40 -5.52 -13.80 18.46
N ASN A 41 -6.49 -12.94 18.82
CA ASN A 41 -7.76 -12.83 18.10
C ASN A 41 -7.70 -11.89 16.90
N VAL A 42 -6.73 -10.95 16.86
CA VAL A 42 -6.69 -9.86 15.87
C VAL A 42 -5.39 -9.81 15.07
N MET A 43 -4.38 -10.55 15.49
CA MET A 43 -3.08 -10.61 14.83
C MET A 43 -2.70 -12.07 14.53
N SER A 44 -2.10 -12.29 13.37
CA SER A 44 -1.53 -13.57 12.97
C SER A 44 -0.07 -13.39 12.60
N VAL A 45 0.75 -14.44 12.72
CA VAL A 45 2.13 -14.45 12.25
C VAL A 45 2.22 -15.36 11.03
N GLY A 46 2.79 -14.85 9.94
CA GLY A 46 2.90 -15.55 8.67
C GLY A 46 4.33 -15.83 8.25
N PHE A 47 4.52 -16.03 6.95
CA PHE A 47 5.83 -16.26 6.34
C PHE A 47 6.84 -15.19 6.75
N GLY A 48 8.07 -15.62 7.10
CA GLY A 48 9.15 -14.72 7.53
C GLY A 48 8.89 -14.04 8.87
N ASP A 49 8.09 -14.65 9.74
CA ASP A 49 7.70 -14.12 11.06
C ASP A 49 7.02 -12.74 10.98
N ILE A 50 6.40 -12.43 9.83
CA ILE A 50 5.69 -11.18 9.60
C ILE A 50 4.39 -11.17 10.41
N LYS A 51 4.27 -10.20 11.32
CA LYS A 51 3.04 -9.92 12.04
C LYS A 51 2.02 -9.31 11.08
N CYS A 52 0.80 -9.82 11.06
CA CYS A 52 -0.27 -9.52 10.13
C CYS A 52 -1.53 -9.09 10.87
N VAL A 53 -2.05 -7.92 10.54
CA VAL A 53 -3.33 -7.39 11.04
C VAL A 53 -4.17 -6.95 9.85
N GLU A 54 -5.48 -7.19 9.90
CA GLU A 54 -6.45 -6.65 8.94
C GLU A 54 -7.46 -5.76 9.68
N SER A 55 -7.59 -4.52 9.25
CA SER A 55 -8.57 -3.60 9.81
C SER A 55 -9.99 -4.08 9.60
N GLY A 56 -10.30 -4.48 8.38
CA GLY A 56 -11.68 -4.73 7.96
C GLY A 56 -12.48 -3.44 7.77
N GLY A 57 -13.75 -3.61 7.46
CA GLY A 57 -14.70 -2.52 7.23
C GLY A 57 -16.01 -2.73 8.00
N PRO A 58 -16.92 -1.74 7.93
CA PRO A 58 -18.28 -1.92 8.40
C PRO A 58 -19.00 -2.97 7.54
N GLU A 59 -20.14 -3.44 8.02
CA GLU A 59 -21.02 -4.28 7.20
C GLU A 59 -21.33 -3.61 5.86
N PRO A 60 -21.44 -4.39 4.77
CA PRO A 60 -21.82 -3.85 3.46
C PRO A 60 -23.09 -3.01 3.55
N GLY A 61 -23.02 -1.76 3.06
CA GLY A 61 -24.14 -0.82 3.11
C GLY A 61 -24.26 -0.02 4.43
N VAL A 62 -23.42 -0.25 5.41
CA VAL A 62 -23.46 0.43 6.72
C VAL A 62 -22.20 1.28 6.94
N GLY A 63 -22.25 2.55 6.58
CA GLY A 63 -21.21 3.52 6.94
C GLY A 63 -19.98 3.54 6.04
N CYS A 64 -18.98 4.35 6.43
CA CYS A 64 -17.74 4.53 5.69
C CYS A 64 -16.68 3.54 6.16
N ALA A 65 -16.10 2.79 5.23
CA ALA A 65 -15.02 1.82 5.50
C ALA A 65 -13.80 2.44 6.21
N GLY A 66 -13.49 3.70 5.95
CA GLY A 66 -12.41 4.42 6.61
C GLY A 66 -12.54 4.56 8.12
N ARG A 67 -13.74 4.44 8.70
CA ARG A 67 -13.90 4.39 10.17
C ARG A 67 -13.31 3.12 10.75
N GLY A 68 -13.44 1.99 10.06
CA GLY A 68 -12.84 0.73 10.48
C GLY A 68 -11.31 0.84 10.59
N VAL A 69 -10.68 1.46 9.61
CA VAL A 69 -9.23 1.70 9.62
C VAL A 69 -8.79 2.54 10.82
N ILE A 70 -9.50 3.65 11.09
CA ILE A 70 -9.21 4.51 12.26
C ILE A 70 -9.33 3.72 13.54
N THR A 71 -10.42 2.97 13.73
CA THR A 71 -10.66 2.17 14.93
C THR A 71 -9.57 1.12 15.10
N ALA A 72 -9.21 0.41 14.03
CA ALA A 72 -8.19 -0.63 14.07
C ALA A 72 -6.80 -0.09 14.44
N ILE A 73 -6.37 0.99 13.81
CA ILE A 73 -5.06 1.58 14.11
C ILE A 73 -5.00 2.08 15.56
N ASN A 74 -6.03 2.78 16.03
CA ASN A 74 -6.08 3.27 17.41
C ASN A 74 -6.06 2.12 18.42
N MET A 75 -6.75 1.02 18.14
CA MET A 75 -6.76 -0.15 19.02
C MET A 75 -5.39 -0.83 19.05
N MET A 76 -4.73 -1.00 17.91
CA MET A 76 -3.37 -1.53 17.85
C MET A 76 -2.36 -0.64 18.59
N GLU A 77 -2.55 0.68 18.60
CA GLU A 77 -1.75 1.59 19.41
C GLU A 77 -2.01 1.43 20.91
N MET A 78 -3.26 1.33 21.32
CA MET A 78 -3.62 1.06 22.74
C MET A 78 -2.97 -0.23 23.23
N LEU A 79 -2.89 -1.24 22.37
CA LEU A 79 -2.24 -2.52 22.64
C LEU A 79 -0.71 -2.47 22.49
N LYS A 80 -0.15 -1.31 22.14
CA LYS A 80 1.30 -1.08 21.96
C LYS A 80 1.96 -1.98 20.92
N VAL A 81 1.20 -2.47 19.94
CA VAL A 81 1.69 -3.44 18.94
C VAL A 81 2.79 -2.82 18.08
N TYR A 82 2.75 -1.51 17.85
CA TYR A 82 3.74 -0.79 17.05
C TYR A 82 5.03 -0.44 17.83
N GLU A 83 5.03 -0.57 19.16
CA GLU A 83 6.20 -0.34 20.00
C GLU A 83 7.11 -1.58 20.13
N ASP A 84 6.64 -2.73 19.63
CA ASP A 84 7.26 -4.03 19.81
C ASP A 84 8.33 -4.23 18.72
N ASN A 85 9.60 -4.31 19.04
CA ASN A 85 10.77 -4.66 18.20
C ASN A 85 10.47 -4.92 16.71
N LEU A 86 9.87 -3.94 16.02
CA LEU A 86 9.52 -4.01 14.61
C LEU A 86 10.55 -3.21 13.81
N ASP A 87 11.14 -3.81 12.78
CA ASP A 87 12.00 -3.08 11.84
C ASP A 87 11.17 -2.13 10.97
N PHE A 88 9.98 -2.58 10.55
CA PHE A 88 9.05 -1.82 9.69
C PHE A 88 7.60 -2.10 10.02
N VAL A 89 6.75 -1.09 9.83
CA VAL A 89 5.30 -1.22 9.81
C VAL A 89 4.80 -0.71 8.46
N PHE A 90 4.16 -1.59 7.68
CA PHE A 90 3.54 -1.24 6.41
C PHE A 90 2.03 -1.15 6.59
N TYR A 91 1.47 0.00 6.25
CA TYR A 91 0.03 0.20 6.07
C TYR A 91 -0.30 0.00 4.60
N ASP A 92 -1.01 -1.10 4.27
CA ASP A 92 -1.47 -1.37 2.91
C ASP A 92 -2.82 -0.68 2.69
N VAL A 93 -2.78 0.50 2.08
CA VAL A 93 -3.92 1.41 1.96
C VAL A 93 -4.43 1.45 0.52
N LEU A 94 -5.77 1.49 0.36
CA LEU A 94 -6.41 1.69 -0.94
C LEU A 94 -5.90 2.95 -1.65
N GLY A 95 -5.60 2.81 -2.95
CA GLY A 95 -5.09 3.89 -3.80
C GLY A 95 -6.16 4.65 -4.59
N ASP A 96 -7.36 4.09 -4.73
CA ASP A 96 -8.43 4.62 -5.58
C ASP A 96 -9.49 5.43 -4.82
N VAL A 97 -9.54 5.32 -3.50
CA VAL A 97 -10.52 6.00 -2.65
C VAL A 97 -9.84 6.92 -1.64
N VAL A 98 -9.81 8.21 -1.93
CA VAL A 98 -9.29 9.23 -1.02
C VAL A 98 -10.38 9.69 -0.05
N CYS A 99 -10.82 8.86 0.87
CA CYS A 99 -11.67 9.31 1.97
C CYS A 99 -10.86 9.58 3.24
N GLY A 100 -11.37 10.44 4.12
CA GLY A 100 -10.64 10.88 5.32
C GLY A 100 -10.21 9.76 6.27
N GLY A 101 -10.85 8.58 6.21
CA GLY A 101 -10.47 7.42 7.01
C GLY A 101 -9.23 6.70 6.48
N PHE A 102 -9.11 6.54 5.16
CA PHE A 102 -7.91 5.96 4.54
C PHE A 102 -6.71 6.91 4.60
N ALA A 103 -6.94 8.21 4.71
CA ALA A 103 -5.88 9.18 4.91
C ALA A 103 -5.38 9.24 6.37
N MET A 104 -5.94 8.46 7.29
CA MET A 104 -5.58 8.53 8.71
C MET A 104 -4.10 8.24 8.98
N PRO A 105 -3.48 7.21 8.40
CA PRO A 105 -2.05 6.98 8.61
C PRO A 105 -1.19 8.19 8.20
N ILE A 106 -1.62 8.90 7.16
CA ILE A 106 -0.96 10.11 6.65
C ILE A 106 -1.25 11.31 7.54
N ARG A 107 -2.53 11.55 7.81
CA ARG A 107 -3.02 12.75 8.52
C ARG A 107 -2.54 12.82 9.94
N ASP A 108 -2.54 11.70 10.65
CA ASP A 108 -2.25 11.62 12.08
C ASP A 108 -0.78 11.25 12.35
N GLY A 109 0.07 11.30 11.31
CA GLY A 109 1.52 11.07 11.41
C GLY A 109 1.92 9.64 11.80
N LYS A 110 1.08 8.65 11.46
CA LYS A 110 1.37 7.23 11.72
C LYS A 110 2.34 6.66 10.69
N ALA A 111 2.26 7.15 9.46
CA ALA A 111 3.21 6.84 8.40
C ALA A 111 4.13 8.05 8.18
N GLU A 112 5.42 7.81 8.16
CA GLU A 112 6.45 8.81 7.89
C GLU A 112 6.72 8.90 6.39
N GLU A 113 6.68 7.77 5.71
CA GLU A 113 7.00 7.60 4.30
C GLU A 113 5.83 7.02 3.54
N ILE A 114 5.60 7.51 2.34
CA ILE A 114 4.60 6.98 1.41
C ILE A 114 5.28 6.55 0.13
N TYR A 115 4.97 5.35 -0.32
CA TYR A 115 5.30 4.84 -1.64
C TYR A 115 4.02 4.59 -2.40
N VAL A 116 3.86 5.24 -3.55
CA VAL A 116 2.66 5.06 -4.38
C VAL A 116 2.93 4.00 -5.43
N VAL A 117 2.09 2.97 -5.46
CA VAL A 117 2.13 1.93 -6.49
C VAL A 117 1.23 2.34 -7.65
N ALA A 118 1.79 2.39 -8.86
CA ALA A 118 1.07 2.74 -10.07
C ALA A 118 1.50 1.86 -11.25
N SER A 119 0.79 1.96 -12.36
CA SER A 119 1.15 1.41 -13.67
C SER A 119 1.10 2.52 -14.72
N GLY A 120 1.51 2.22 -15.96
CA GLY A 120 1.43 3.17 -17.07
C GLY A 120 0.02 3.42 -17.61
N GLU A 121 -1.00 2.79 -17.03
CA GLU A 121 -2.39 3.02 -17.43
C GLU A 121 -2.87 4.40 -16.97
N MET A 122 -3.61 5.13 -17.83
CA MET A 122 -4.10 6.49 -17.55
C MET A 122 -4.80 6.60 -16.19
N MET A 123 -5.66 5.64 -15.84
CA MET A 123 -6.41 5.67 -14.59
C MET A 123 -5.54 5.40 -13.36
N ALA A 124 -4.45 4.63 -13.52
CA ALA A 124 -3.47 4.42 -12.45
C ALA A 124 -2.65 5.69 -12.18
N LEU A 125 -2.23 6.39 -13.24
CA LEU A 125 -1.57 7.70 -13.13
C LEU A 125 -2.49 8.76 -12.52
N TYR A 126 -3.76 8.78 -12.93
CA TYR A 126 -4.77 9.66 -12.34
C TYR A 126 -4.94 9.41 -10.84
N ALA A 127 -5.05 8.15 -10.42
CA ALA A 127 -5.14 7.78 -9.01
C ALA A 127 -3.88 8.19 -8.24
N ALA A 128 -2.69 7.90 -8.77
CA ALA A 128 -1.41 8.29 -8.18
C ALA A 128 -1.29 9.82 -8.00
N ASN A 129 -1.68 10.59 -9.02
CA ASN A 129 -1.68 12.03 -8.96
C ASN A 129 -2.66 12.58 -7.91
N ASN A 130 -3.83 11.96 -7.77
CA ASN A 130 -4.80 12.35 -6.73
C ASN A 130 -4.31 11.98 -5.32
N LEU A 131 -3.60 10.87 -5.14
CA LEU A 131 -2.92 10.56 -3.89
C LEU A 131 -1.90 11.64 -3.53
N CYS A 132 -1.10 12.08 -4.51
CA CYS A 132 -0.16 13.19 -4.32
C CYS A 132 -0.87 14.49 -3.92
N LYS A 133 -2.03 14.82 -4.52
CA LYS A 133 -2.87 15.97 -4.09
C LYS A 133 -3.32 15.84 -2.64
N GLY A 134 -3.71 14.63 -2.23
CA GLY A 134 -4.07 14.33 -0.85
C GLY A 134 -2.90 14.51 0.11
N MET A 135 -1.70 14.04 -0.27
CA MET A 135 -0.49 14.18 0.54
C MET A 135 -0.10 15.64 0.79
N VAL A 136 -0.09 16.48 -0.24
CA VAL A 136 0.26 17.91 -0.12
C VAL A 136 -0.58 18.59 0.96
N LYS A 137 -1.84 18.20 1.08
CA LYS A 137 -2.76 18.76 2.09
C LYS A 137 -2.30 18.50 3.53
N TYR A 138 -1.68 17.35 3.78
CA TYR A 138 -1.29 16.92 5.13
C TYR A 138 0.20 16.99 5.41
N ALA A 139 1.05 17.05 4.37
CA ALA A 139 2.51 16.97 4.49
C ALA A 139 3.14 17.97 5.47
N ASN A 140 2.58 19.18 5.56
CA ASN A 140 3.08 20.23 6.48
C ASN A 140 2.63 20.02 7.93
N GLN A 141 1.55 19.27 8.16
CA GLN A 141 0.98 19.03 9.49
C GLN A 141 1.51 17.73 10.10
N SER A 142 1.57 16.66 9.30
CA SER A 142 1.95 15.33 9.76
C SER A 142 3.44 15.01 9.59
N GLY A 143 4.16 15.78 8.78
CA GLY A 143 5.56 15.49 8.47
C GLY A 143 5.77 14.42 7.39
N VAL A 144 4.70 13.76 6.92
CA VAL A 144 4.78 12.69 5.92
C VAL A 144 5.40 13.16 4.60
N ARG A 145 6.15 12.29 3.94
CA ARG A 145 6.82 12.55 2.67
C ARG A 145 6.61 11.41 1.67
N LEU A 146 6.62 11.76 0.39
CA LEU A 146 6.65 10.81 -0.71
C LEU A 146 8.07 10.30 -0.91
N GLY A 147 8.29 9.00 -0.73
CA GLY A 147 9.55 8.32 -1.03
C GLY A 147 9.71 8.02 -2.51
N GLY A 148 8.60 7.93 -3.24
CA GLY A 148 8.60 7.74 -4.69
C GLY A 148 7.46 6.89 -5.22
N ILE A 149 7.51 6.65 -6.53
CA ILE A 149 6.55 5.81 -7.24
C ILE A 149 7.15 4.43 -7.50
N ILE A 150 6.40 3.38 -7.25
CA ILE A 150 6.74 2.01 -7.60
C ILE A 150 5.91 1.66 -8.84
N CYS A 151 6.56 1.40 -9.97
CA CYS A 151 5.86 0.94 -11.16
C CYS A 151 5.59 -0.57 -11.05
N ASN A 152 4.33 -0.97 -10.91
CA ASN A 152 3.90 -2.36 -11.01
C ASN A 152 3.36 -2.61 -12.42
N SER A 153 4.21 -3.09 -13.31
CA SER A 153 3.97 -3.11 -14.75
C SER A 153 2.70 -3.87 -15.16
N ARG A 154 1.97 -3.28 -16.09
CA ARG A 154 0.85 -3.89 -16.82
C ARG A 154 1.20 -4.20 -18.28
N ASN A 155 2.50 -4.08 -18.64
CA ASN A 155 3.03 -4.22 -20.00
C ASN A 155 2.40 -3.20 -20.97
N VAL A 156 2.22 -1.98 -20.51
CA VAL A 156 1.89 -0.85 -21.38
C VAL A 156 3.14 -0.46 -22.17
N ASP A 157 2.99 -0.14 -23.45
CA ASP A 157 4.12 0.28 -24.28
C ASP A 157 4.73 1.58 -23.73
N GLY A 158 6.06 1.65 -23.63
CA GLY A 158 6.76 2.81 -23.05
C GLY A 158 6.48 3.08 -21.57
N GLU A 159 5.94 2.08 -20.84
CA GLU A 159 5.47 2.23 -19.46
C GLU A 159 6.53 2.77 -18.50
N LYS A 160 7.74 2.28 -18.64
CA LYS A 160 8.83 2.69 -17.76
C LYS A 160 9.19 4.17 -17.94
N GLU A 161 9.38 4.58 -19.18
CA GLU A 161 9.72 5.94 -19.56
C GLU A 161 8.60 6.91 -19.20
N LEU A 162 7.34 6.50 -19.36
CA LEU A 162 6.16 7.27 -18.96
C LEU A 162 6.15 7.52 -17.46
N ILE A 163 6.37 6.48 -16.64
CA ILE A 163 6.40 6.63 -15.17
C ILE A 163 7.60 7.46 -14.73
N GLU A 164 8.77 7.32 -15.37
CA GLU A 164 9.94 8.15 -15.08
C GLU A 164 9.65 9.64 -15.36
N GLU A 165 9.02 9.96 -16.50
CA GLU A 165 8.64 11.34 -16.81
C GLU A 165 7.54 11.87 -15.88
N PHE A 166 6.54 11.04 -15.53
CA PHE A 166 5.54 11.40 -14.53
C PHE A 166 6.19 11.75 -13.19
N CYS A 167 7.10 10.92 -12.70
CA CYS A 167 7.84 11.17 -11.47
C CYS A 167 8.61 12.49 -11.51
N LYS A 168 9.30 12.76 -12.62
CA LYS A 168 10.05 13.98 -12.82
C LYS A 168 9.13 15.23 -12.80
N ARG A 169 7.96 15.16 -13.45
CA ARG A 169 7.00 16.28 -13.48
C ARG A 169 6.39 16.56 -12.09
N ILE A 170 6.16 15.54 -11.28
CA ILE A 170 5.65 15.72 -9.90
C ILE A 170 6.76 15.93 -8.86
N GLY A 171 8.03 16.01 -9.28
CA GLY A 171 9.18 16.32 -8.42
C GLY A 171 9.64 15.15 -7.53
N THR A 172 9.46 13.90 -7.97
CA THR A 172 9.87 12.69 -7.25
C THR A 172 10.70 11.74 -8.14
N GLN A 173 10.86 10.51 -7.70
CA GLN A 173 11.60 9.45 -8.39
C GLN A 173 10.75 8.19 -8.57
N MET A 174 11.05 7.39 -9.59
CA MET A 174 10.62 6.00 -9.65
C MET A 174 11.58 5.14 -8.82
N ILE A 175 11.10 4.58 -7.71
CA ILE A 175 11.88 3.70 -6.83
C ILE A 175 12.28 2.44 -7.58
N HIS A 176 11.31 1.78 -8.20
CA HIS A 176 11.56 0.54 -8.91
C HIS A 176 10.50 0.29 -9.98
N PHE A 177 10.93 -0.33 -11.07
CA PHE A 177 10.05 -0.91 -12.08
C PHE A 177 9.95 -2.41 -11.80
N VAL A 178 8.77 -2.86 -11.38
CA VAL A 178 8.48 -4.27 -11.14
C VAL A 178 7.87 -4.86 -12.40
N PRO A 179 8.58 -5.70 -13.16
CA PRO A 179 8.06 -6.29 -14.38
C PRO A 179 6.91 -7.25 -14.07
N ARG A 180 6.00 -7.41 -15.02
CA ARG A 180 4.91 -8.38 -14.92
C ARG A 180 5.40 -9.78 -15.24
N ASP A 181 5.25 -10.71 -14.31
CA ASP A 181 5.60 -12.11 -14.49
C ASP A 181 4.44 -13.04 -14.07
N ASN A 182 4.21 -14.09 -14.84
CA ASN A 182 3.19 -15.10 -14.56
C ASN A 182 3.48 -15.94 -13.30
N ILE A 183 4.70 -15.88 -12.77
CA ILE A 183 5.04 -16.56 -11.52
C ILE A 183 4.24 -16.03 -10.35
N VAL A 184 3.82 -14.74 -10.39
CA VAL A 184 2.95 -14.14 -9.39
C VAL A 184 1.63 -14.91 -9.30
N GLN A 185 0.98 -15.17 -10.43
CA GLN A 185 -0.28 -15.94 -10.46
C GLN A 185 -0.07 -17.40 -10.01
N LYS A 186 1.09 -18.00 -10.33
CA LYS A 186 1.42 -19.34 -9.86
C LYS A 186 1.60 -19.38 -8.35
N ALA A 187 2.27 -18.39 -7.78
CA ALA A 187 2.46 -18.26 -6.34
C ALA A 187 1.11 -18.06 -5.64
N GLU A 188 0.26 -17.16 -6.15
CA GLU A 188 -1.10 -16.92 -5.63
C GLU A 188 -1.96 -18.18 -5.64
N PHE A 189 -1.94 -18.94 -6.74
CA PHE A 189 -2.66 -20.22 -6.84
C PHE A 189 -2.18 -21.22 -5.77
N ASN A 190 -0.89 -21.19 -5.46
CA ASN A 190 -0.28 -22.01 -4.41
C ASN A 190 -0.40 -21.38 -3.01
N LYS A 191 -1.13 -20.26 -2.87
CA LYS A 191 -1.38 -19.56 -1.60
C LYS A 191 -0.07 -19.11 -0.92
N LYS A 192 0.87 -18.61 -1.69
CA LYS A 192 2.18 -18.17 -1.23
C LYS A 192 2.53 -16.81 -1.83
N THR A 193 3.37 -16.06 -1.14
CA THR A 193 4.11 -14.96 -1.78
C THR A 193 5.10 -15.52 -2.79
N VAL A 194 5.54 -14.72 -3.76
CA VAL A 194 6.55 -15.16 -4.73
C VAL A 194 7.83 -15.58 -4.04
N THR A 195 8.25 -14.85 -3.02
CA THR A 195 9.47 -15.14 -2.25
C THR A 195 9.38 -16.41 -1.40
N ASP A 196 8.17 -16.81 -0.95
CA ASP A 196 7.93 -18.11 -0.29
C ASP A 196 7.78 -19.26 -1.31
N PHE A 197 7.30 -18.94 -2.52
CA PHE A 197 7.02 -19.94 -3.56
C PHE A 197 8.29 -20.34 -4.33
N ASP A 198 9.04 -19.37 -4.81
CA ASP A 198 10.30 -19.55 -5.54
C ASP A 198 11.25 -18.38 -5.25
N PRO A 199 12.06 -18.48 -4.18
CA PRO A 199 12.93 -17.39 -3.73
C PRO A 199 14.08 -17.07 -4.70
N GLU A 200 14.37 -17.95 -5.66
CA GLU A 200 15.47 -17.81 -6.62
C GLU A 200 15.00 -17.32 -8.00
N CYS A 201 13.69 -17.16 -8.21
CA CYS A 201 13.18 -16.66 -9.49
C CYS A 201 13.50 -15.17 -9.70
N ASN A 202 13.46 -14.74 -10.97
CA ASN A 202 13.73 -13.33 -11.32
C ASN A 202 12.79 -12.37 -10.59
N GLN A 203 11.51 -12.70 -10.48
CA GLN A 203 10.53 -11.85 -9.80
C GLN A 203 10.82 -11.70 -8.30
N ALA A 204 11.30 -12.74 -7.63
CA ALA A 204 11.77 -12.64 -6.25
C ALA A 204 12.98 -11.71 -6.12
N SER A 205 13.87 -11.74 -7.12
CA SER A 205 15.03 -10.83 -7.17
C SER A 205 14.59 -9.37 -7.38
N GLU A 206 13.56 -9.11 -8.20
CA GLU A 206 12.98 -7.77 -8.35
C GLU A 206 12.37 -7.26 -7.04
N TYR A 207 11.65 -8.10 -6.29
CA TYR A 207 11.12 -7.71 -4.98
C TYR A 207 12.21 -7.48 -3.94
N LYS A 208 13.30 -8.25 -3.96
CA LYS A 208 14.46 -8.00 -3.09
C LYS A 208 15.12 -6.65 -3.43
N ALA A 209 15.29 -6.36 -4.73
CA ALA A 209 15.83 -5.09 -5.19
C ALA A 209 14.92 -3.89 -4.83
N LEU A 210 13.61 -4.06 -4.93
CA LEU A 210 12.64 -3.06 -4.47
C LEU A 210 12.78 -2.81 -2.97
N ALA A 211 12.83 -3.87 -2.16
CA ALA A 211 12.98 -3.76 -0.71
C ALA A 211 14.29 -3.03 -0.33
N ASP A 212 15.40 -3.38 -0.97
CA ASP A 212 16.69 -2.74 -0.76
C ASP A 212 16.64 -1.23 -1.07
N LYS A 213 16.00 -0.85 -2.18
CA LYS A 213 15.81 0.55 -2.55
C LYS A 213 14.92 1.33 -1.59
N ILE A 214 13.89 0.70 -1.02
CA ILE A 214 13.05 1.33 0.02
C ILE A 214 13.86 1.54 1.30
N ILE A 215 14.59 0.51 1.75
CA ILE A 215 15.39 0.57 2.99
C ILE A 215 16.48 1.65 2.93
N HIS A 216 17.09 1.86 1.77
CA HIS A 216 18.18 2.83 1.59
C HIS A 216 17.73 4.13 0.91
N ASN A 217 16.42 4.37 0.82
CA ASN A 217 15.92 5.61 0.25
C ASN A 217 16.22 6.79 1.17
N ASP A 218 16.79 7.84 0.63
CA ASP A 218 17.07 9.11 1.32
C ASP A 218 16.39 10.32 0.62
N ASN A 219 15.65 10.07 -0.46
CA ASN A 219 14.98 11.10 -1.24
C ASN A 219 13.48 11.15 -0.89
N PHE A 220 13.12 12.04 0.00
CA PHE A 220 11.76 12.24 0.49
C PHE A 220 11.27 13.65 0.17
N VAL A 221 10.17 13.76 -0.58
CA VAL A 221 9.68 15.02 -1.10
C VAL A 221 8.22 15.30 -0.75
N ILE A 222 7.81 16.55 -0.87
CA ILE A 222 6.40 16.93 -1.02
C ILE A 222 6.16 17.02 -2.52
N PRO A 223 5.28 16.19 -3.10
CA PRO A 223 5.09 16.18 -4.55
C PRO A 223 4.40 17.45 -5.07
N GLU A 224 4.60 17.74 -6.36
CA GLU A 224 3.92 18.79 -7.10
C GLU A 224 2.90 18.17 -8.08
N PRO A 225 1.66 17.90 -7.66
CA PRO A 225 0.69 17.16 -8.47
C PRO A 225 0.31 17.93 -9.74
N LEU A 226 0.16 17.20 -10.83
CA LEU A 226 -0.22 17.75 -12.14
C LEU A 226 -1.69 18.18 -12.18
N LYS A 227 -2.00 19.15 -13.04
CA LYS A 227 -3.37 19.40 -13.49
C LYS A 227 -3.83 18.28 -14.42
N MET A 228 -5.13 18.19 -14.65
CA MET A 228 -5.67 17.11 -15.49
C MET A 228 -5.17 17.22 -16.93
N GLU A 229 -5.12 18.42 -17.45
CA GLU A 229 -4.63 18.71 -18.81
C GLU A 229 -3.16 18.30 -19.00
N GLU A 230 -2.32 18.56 -17.99
CA GLU A 230 -0.89 18.20 -18.01
C GLU A 230 -0.69 16.67 -17.93
N LEU A 231 -1.59 15.97 -17.22
CA LEU A 231 -1.57 14.51 -17.15
C LEU A 231 -2.02 13.86 -18.45
N GLU A 232 -3.07 14.42 -19.09
CA GLU A 232 -3.54 13.98 -20.41
C GLU A 232 -2.47 14.21 -21.49
N GLU A 233 -1.83 15.38 -21.51
CA GLU A 233 -0.71 15.69 -22.40
C GLU A 233 0.44 14.68 -22.24
N LEU A 234 0.81 14.34 -20.99
CA LEU A 234 1.84 13.36 -20.72
C LEU A 234 1.50 11.99 -21.35
N VAL A 235 0.28 11.51 -21.19
CA VAL A 235 -0.15 10.21 -21.74
C VAL A 235 -0.17 10.22 -23.28
N VAL A 236 -0.56 11.33 -23.89
CA VAL A 236 -0.52 11.52 -25.36
C VAL A 236 0.92 11.54 -25.88
N GLU A 237 1.84 12.21 -25.20
CA GLU A 237 3.26 12.28 -25.59
C GLU A 237 3.91 10.88 -25.68
N PHE A 238 3.45 9.92 -24.86
CA PHE A 238 3.96 8.55 -24.83
C PHE A 238 3.15 7.57 -25.71
N GLY A 239 2.20 8.08 -26.54
CA GLY A 239 1.51 7.29 -27.56
C GLY A 239 0.53 6.24 -27.03
N ILE A 240 0.06 6.37 -25.80
CA ILE A 240 -0.86 5.39 -25.17
C ILE A 240 -2.28 5.46 -25.79
N LEU A 241 -2.57 6.47 -26.58
CA LEU A 241 -3.87 6.69 -27.23
C LEU A 241 -3.85 6.41 -28.75
N ASP A 242 -2.75 5.97 -29.32
CA ASP A 242 -2.63 5.52 -30.70
C ASP A 242 -2.73 3.99 -30.76
#